data_9919a6477d80430a060d2130a57fe44b
#
_entry.id   9919a6477d80430a060d2130a57fe44b
#
_cell.length_a   1.000
_cell.length_b   1.000
_cell.length_c   1.000
_cell.angle_alpha   90.00
_cell.angle_beta   90.00
_cell.angle_gamma   90.00
#
_symmetry.space_group_name_H-M   'P 1'
#
loop_
_entity.id
_entity.type
_entity.pdbx_description
1 polymer ?
#
loop_
_entity_poly.entity_id
_entity_poly.type
_entity_poly.pdbx_seq_one_letter_code
_entity_poly.pdbx_strand_id
1 'polypeptide(L)'
;MNQGTHPEELPAEVLDDVASVVGAEVTLLSRLPGGVNGGAMRVQLAGRANAVLKAVPRAHPNHLDETLRAQRVVEHMRRRGYPTPAWLGVGATATHVWHLMDFVDAAPAPELTPSLVEQLMEIIELQAGQASEPYDHWSYAWRLATGQEYGQDLAPSLSTAVAGLSGYSSVVSALVERLRLVCADVPPPREAPDMVHTDLNPSNVLVRDGAVVAVVDIGNAGSGTRATDLINLVWQTFQDPLDGVRRRLWTRILALVGWEGAAVLAATQILVSLEVPIRQGRHDVVPGVVKRGHRTPSTS
;
A
#
# COMPACT_ATOMS: atom_id res chain seq x y z
N MET A 1 -17.22 25.92 -9.28
CA MET A 1 -16.11 26.12 -10.26
C MET A 1 -14.83 25.71 -9.54
N ASN A 2 -14.45 24.46 -9.69
CA ASN A 2 -13.20 23.92 -9.10
C ASN A 2 -12.12 24.19 -10.15
N GLN A 3 -11.20 25.10 -9.82
CA GLN A 3 -9.99 25.30 -10.60
C GLN A 3 -9.19 24.00 -10.49
N GLY A 4 -9.12 23.27 -11.61
CA GLY A 4 -8.24 22.11 -11.73
C GLY A 4 -6.82 22.59 -11.42
N THR A 5 -6.26 22.04 -10.37
CA THR A 5 -4.83 22.15 -10.12
C THR A 5 -4.11 21.61 -11.34
N HIS A 6 -3.42 22.48 -12.08
CA HIS A 6 -2.45 22.07 -13.09
C HIS A 6 -1.51 21.04 -12.43
N PRO A 7 -1.14 19.97 -13.13
CA PRO A 7 -0.15 19.04 -12.61
C PRO A 7 1.10 19.87 -12.29
N GLU A 8 1.48 19.95 -11.03
CA GLU A 8 2.72 20.61 -10.63
C GLU A 8 3.86 20.04 -11.48
N GLU A 9 4.51 20.92 -12.24
CA GLU A 9 5.73 20.56 -12.94
C GLU A 9 6.75 20.17 -11.87
N LEU A 10 7.46 19.06 -12.09
CA LEU A 10 8.49 18.62 -11.19
C LEU A 10 9.54 19.74 -11.04
N PRO A 11 9.87 20.19 -9.82
CA PRO A 11 10.87 21.25 -9.65
C PRO A 11 12.20 20.89 -10.28
N ALA A 12 12.84 21.81 -10.97
CA ALA A 12 14.14 21.60 -11.63
C ALA A 12 15.19 21.09 -10.63
N GLU A 13 15.17 21.59 -9.39
CA GLU A 13 16.05 21.14 -8.31
C GLU A 13 15.98 19.63 -8.04
N VAL A 14 14.83 19.00 -8.27
CA VAL A 14 14.68 17.54 -8.11
C VAL A 14 15.43 16.80 -9.20
N LEU A 15 15.34 17.25 -10.47
CA LEU A 15 16.06 16.63 -11.58
C LEU A 15 17.57 16.79 -11.43
N ASP A 16 18.02 17.96 -10.96
CA ASP A 16 19.45 18.23 -10.70
C ASP A 16 19.98 17.33 -9.57
N ASP A 17 19.20 17.16 -8.49
CA ASP A 17 19.58 16.28 -7.38
C ASP A 17 19.60 14.81 -7.82
N VAL A 18 18.60 14.35 -8.59
CA VAL A 18 18.60 13.00 -9.18
C VAL A 18 19.83 12.79 -10.06
N ALA A 19 20.14 13.74 -10.97
CA ALA A 19 21.30 13.64 -11.86
C ALA A 19 22.62 13.55 -11.08
N SER A 20 22.74 14.32 -10.00
CA SER A 20 23.89 14.30 -9.09
C SER A 20 24.06 12.94 -8.41
N VAL A 21 22.98 12.38 -7.87
CA VAL A 21 23.00 11.09 -7.12
C VAL A 21 23.29 9.91 -8.05
N VAL A 22 22.69 9.89 -9.26
CA VAL A 22 22.87 8.76 -10.19
C VAL A 22 24.09 8.91 -11.10
N GLY A 23 24.73 10.06 -11.12
CA GLY A 23 25.90 10.36 -11.94
C GLY A 23 25.61 10.35 -13.46
N ALA A 24 24.40 10.75 -13.87
CA ALA A 24 23.97 10.77 -15.26
C ALA A 24 22.94 11.89 -15.50
N GLU A 25 22.97 12.49 -16.69
CA GLU A 25 21.94 13.45 -17.09
C GLU A 25 20.57 12.77 -17.11
N VAL A 26 19.53 13.47 -16.62
CA VAL A 26 18.15 13.00 -16.52
C VAL A 26 17.24 13.83 -17.38
N THR A 27 16.60 13.21 -18.35
CA THR A 27 15.62 13.84 -19.23
C THR A 27 14.22 13.32 -18.95
N LEU A 28 13.28 14.20 -18.66
CA LEU A 28 11.88 13.86 -18.50
C LEU A 28 11.27 13.46 -19.84
N LEU A 29 10.66 12.27 -19.91
CA LEU A 29 10.02 11.76 -21.12
C LEU A 29 8.50 11.95 -21.08
N SER A 30 7.84 11.45 -20.04
CA SER A 30 6.39 11.49 -19.92
C SER A 30 5.95 11.24 -18.48
N ARG A 31 4.73 11.68 -18.16
CA ARG A 31 4.04 11.26 -16.94
C ARG A 31 3.44 9.87 -17.16
N LEU A 32 3.58 8.99 -16.16
CA LEU A 32 2.91 7.70 -16.17
C LEU A 32 1.49 7.84 -15.62
N PRO A 33 0.51 7.11 -16.18
CA PRO A 33 -0.86 7.14 -15.67
C PRO A 33 -0.93 6.45 -14.30
N GLY A 34 -1.81 6.94 -13.43
CA GLY A 34 -2.06 6.37 -12.09
C GLY A 34 -1.35 7.12 -10.97
N GLY A 35 -1.64 6.68 -9.72
CA GLY A 35 -1.13 7.30 -8.49
C GLY A 35 -1.98 8.47 -7.99
N VAL A 36 -2.43 8.36 -6.74
CA VAL A 36 -3.26 9.39 -6.08
C VAL A 36 -2.39 10.51 -5.49
N ASN A 37 -1.13 10.22 -5.18
CA ASN A 37 -0.24 11.09 -4.40
C ASN A 37 0.96 11.66 -5.19
N GLY A 38 0.76 12.09 -6.42
CA GLY A 38 1.84 12.60 -7.25
C GLY A 38 2.31 11.57 -8.28
N GLY A 39 2.29 11.97 -9.55
CA GLY A 39 2.53 11.06 -10.66
C GLY A 39 3.96 10.56 -10.71
N ALA A 40 4.11 9.30 -11.07
CA ALA A 40 5.38 8.76 -11.48
C ALA A 40 5.74 9.33 -12.88
N MET A 41 7.01 9.65 -13.07
CA MET A 41 7.54 10.18 -14.32
C MET A 41 8.47 9.16 -14.97
N ARG A 42 8.26 8.88 -16.25
CA ARG A 42 9.23 8.16 -17.04
C ARG A 42 10.36 9.11 -17.41
N VAL A 43 11.57 8.72 -17.11
CA VAL A 43 12.78 9.49 -17.38
C VAL A 43 13.78 8.67 -18.19
N GLN A 44 14.59 9.36 -19.00
CA GLN A 44 15.76 8.82 -19.69
C GLN A 44 17.01 9.18 -18.89
N LEU A 45 17.82 8.21 -18.58
CA LEU A 45 19.16 8.43 -18.05
C LEU A 45 20.17 8.37 -19.18
N ALA A 46 21.06 9.34 -19.29
CA ALA A 46 22.09 9.35 -20.33
C ALA A 46 22.94 8.09 -20.31
N GLY A 47 23.01 7.39 -21.44
CA GLY A 47 23.77 6.15 -21.57
C GLY A 47 23.18 4.93 -20.86
N ARG A 48 21.93 5.00 -20.33
CA ARG A 48 21.25 3.89 -19.63
C ARG A 48 19.84 3.66 -20.18
N ALA A 49 19.20 2.59 -19.69
CA ALA A 49 17.77 2.35 -19.96
C ALA A 49 16.89 3.40 -19.28
N ASN A 50 15.63 3.46 -19.70
CA ASN A 50 14.62 4.30 -19.05
C ASN A 50 14.43 3.92 -17.58
N ALA A 51 14.06 4.91 -16.78
CA ALA A 51 13.76 4.75 -15.37
C ALA A 51 12.41 5.41 -15.03
N VAL A 52 11.93 5.17 -13.82
CA VAL A 52 10.74 5.81 -13.25
C VAL A 52 11.19 6.65 -12.05
N LEU A 53 10.95 7.94 -12.13
CA LEU A 53 11.14 8.88 -11.02
C LEU A 53 9.79 9.12 -10.33
N LYS A 54 9.75 8.90 -9.02
CA LYS A 54 8.64 9.29 -8.16
C LYS A 54 9.16 10.33 -7.17
N ALA A 55 8.59 11.52 -7.21
CA ALA A 55 8.93 12.61 -6.30
C ALA A 55 7.64 13.12 -5.65
N VAL A 56 7.67 13.31 -4.34
CA VAL A 56 6.53 13.77 -3.56
C VAL A 56 6.95 14.91 -2.63
N PRO A 57 6.06 15.86 -2.31
CA PRO A 57 6.37 16.89 -1.33
C PRO A 57 6.83 16.28 0.00
N ARG A 58 7.83 16.89 0.62
CA ARG A 58 8.34 16.44 1.91
C ARG A 58 7.29 16.67 3.00
N ALA A 59 6.71 15.57 3.50
CA ALA A 59 5.60 15.63 4.44
C ALA A 59 6.04 15.92 5.89
N HIS A 60 7.25 15.45 6.29
CA HIS A 60 7.79 15.57 7.65
C HIS A 60 9.32 15.35 7.65
N PRO A 61 10.03 15.68 8.74
CA PRO A 61 11.50 15.58 8.80
C PRO A 61 12.06 14.20 8.46
N ASN A 62 11.40 13.12 8.88
CA ASN A 62 11.87 11.74 8.72
C ASN A 62 11.50 11.10 7.38
N HIS A 63 10.87 11.83 6.45
CA HIS A 63 10.37 11.28 5.17
C HIS A 63 11.49 10.66 4.31
N LEU A 64 12.68 11.26 4.30
CA LEU A 64 13.84 10.68 3.60
C LEU A 64 14.28 9.36 4.24
N ASP A 65 14.35 9.27 5.56
CA ASP A 65 14.78 8.06 6.28
C ASP A 65 13.80 6.91 6.02
N GLU A 66 12.50 7.20 5.96
CA GLU A 66 11.47 6.22 5.58
C GLU A 66 11.65 5.73 4.15
N THR A 67 11.98 6.62 3.22
CA THR A 67 12.23 6.26 1.82
C THR A 67 13.51 5.43 1.67
N LEU A 68 14.58 5.77 2.40
CA LEU A 68 15.81 4.96 2.46
C LEU A 68 15.56 3.59 3.10
N ARG A 69 14.70 3.51 4.11
CA ARG A 69 14.26 2.24 4.69
C ARG A 69 13.57 1.37 3.61
N ALA A 70 12.65 1.96 2.86
CA ALA A 70 11.96 1.25 1.78
C ALA A 70 12.93 0.74 0.71
N GLN A 71 13.97 1.51 0.35
CA GLN A 71 15.04 1.07 -0.55
C GLN A 71 15.74 -0.19 -0.02
N ARG A 72 16.09 -0.24 1.27
CA ARG A 72 16.71 -1.43 1.88
C ARG A 72 15.79 -2.65 1.83
N VAL A 73 14.48 -2.46 2.05
CA VAL A 73 13.49 -3.54 1.89
C VAL A 73 13.45 -4.03 0.45
N VAL A 74 13.39 -3.13 -0.55
CA VAL A 74 13.44 -3.48 -1.98
C VAL A 74 14.69 -4.31 -2.31
N GLU A 75 15.86 -3.86 -1.89
CA GLU A 75 17.13 -4.57 -2.14
C GLU A 75 17.13 -5.97 -1.51
N HIS A 76 16.66 -6.08 -0.27
CA HIS A 76 16.54 -7.36 0.43
C HIS A 76 15.58 -8.31 -0.31
N MET A 77 14.40 -7.86 -0.64
CA MET A 77 13.35 -8.68 -1.26
C MET A 77 13.70 -9.10 -2.70
N ARG A 78 14.36 -8.22 -3.47
CA ARG A 78 14.86 -8.57 -4.81
C ARG A 78 15.86 -9.72 -4.76
N ARG A 79 16.76 -9.75 -3.78
CA ARG A 79 17.69 -10.89 -3.59
C ARG A 79 16.99 -12.21 -3.28
N ARG A 80 15.72 -12.15 -2.86
CA ARG A 80 14.85 -13.30 -2.57
C ARG A 80 13.90 -13.64 -3.73
N GLY A 81 14.03 -12.95 -4.87
CA GLY A 81 13.22 -13.19 -6.06
C GLY A 81 11.86 -12.48 -6.05
N TYR A 82 11.61 -11.58 -5.09
CA TYR A 82 10.38 -10.77 -5.10
C TYR A 82 10.38 -9.83 -6.31
N PRO A 83 9.32 -9.83 -7.14
CA PRO A 83 9.31 -9.13 -8.42
C PRO A 83 9.02 -7.64 -8.23
N THR A 84 9.99 -6.88 -7.71
CA THR A 84 9.90 -5.42 -7.65
C THR A 84 11.06 -4.78 -8.39
N PRO A 85 10.90 -3.61 -9.06
CA PRO A 85 11.97 -2.92 -9.76
C PRO A 85 13.14 -2.59 -8.83
N ALA A 86 14.37 -2.56 -9.34
CA ALA A 86 15.48 -2.05 -8.54
C ALA A 86 15.32 -0.56 -8.32
N TRP A 87 15.61 -0.10 -7.10
CA TRP A 87 15.73 1.32 -6.82
C TRP A 87 17.16 1.77 -7.13
N LEU A 88 17.30 2.69 -8.07
CA LEU A 88 18.56 3.19 -8.59
C LEU A 88 19.14 4.33 -7.74
N GLY A 89 18.27 5.01 -6.98
CA GLY A 89 18.64 6.09 -6.10
C GLY A 89 17.46 6.60 -5.28
N VAL A 90 17.78 7.21 -4.16
CA VAL A 90 16.87 7.91 -3.25
C VAL A 90 17.53 9.21 -2.84
N GLY A 91 16.78 10.29 -2.76
CA GLY A 91 17.26 11.57 -2.31
C GLY A 91 16.17 12.52 -1.88
N ALA A 92 16.58 13.70 -1.46
CA ALA A 92 15.66 14.76 -1.06
C ALA A 92 16.24 16.14 -1.35
N THR A 93 15.38 17.04 -1.82
CA THR A 93 15.61 18.48 -1.83
C THR A 93 15.01 19.11 -0.56
N ALA A 94 15.05 20.42 -0.48
CA ALA A 94 14.38 21.15 0.60
C ALA A 94 12.86 20.89 0.62
N THR A 95 12.25 20.66 -0.55
CA THR A 95 10.80 20.60 -0.75
C THR A 95 10.27 19.20 -1.04
N HIS A 96 11.08 18.30 -1.60
CA HIS A 96 10.65 16.98 -2.06
C HIS A 96 11.55 15.86 -1.54
N VAL A 97 10.96 14.68 -1.43
CA VAL A 97 11.67 13.40 -1.33
C VAL A 97 11.37 12.62 -2.61
N TRP A 98 12.38 11.95 -3.15
CA TRP A 98 12.25 11.20 -4.40
C TRP A 98 12.95 9.85 -4.33
N HIS A 99 12.47 8.94 -5.17
CA HIS A 99 13.19 7.72 -5.52
C HIS A 99 13.11 7.45 -7.01
N LEU A 100 14.17 6.88 -7.53
CA LEU A 100 14.34 6.47 -8.91
C LEU A 100 14.42 4.95 -8.98
N MET A 101 13.67 4.32 -9.88
CA MET A 101 13.66 2.87 -10.04
C MET A 101 13.70 2.48 -11.52
N ASP A 102 14.08 1.22 -11.80
CA ASP A 102 14.05 0.66 -13.15
C ASP A 102 12.65 0.81 -13.76
N PHE A 103 12.60 1.17 -15.04
CA PHE A 103 11.38 1.13 -15.82
C PHE A 103 11.05 -0.32 -16.21
N VAL A 104 9.86 -0.78 -15.89
CA VAL A 104 9.32 -2.07 -16.33
C VAL A 104 8.36 -1.82 -17.49
N ASP A 105 8.64 -2.40 -18.65
CA ASP A 105 7.78 -2.29 -19.82
C ASP A 105 6.58 -3.23 -19.68
N ALA A 106 5.61 -2.80 -18.88
CA ALA A 106 4.38 -3.51 -18.57
C ALA A 106 3.31 -2.51 -18.11
N ALA A 107 2.06 -2.92 -18.11
CA ALA A 107 0.93 -2.09 -17.68
C ALA A 107 0.37 -2.56 -16.32
N PRO A 108 -0.22 -1.65 -15.53
CA PRO A 108 -1.01 -2.04 -14.37
C PRO A 108 -2.10 -3.04 -14.76
N ALA A 109 -2.39 -4.00 -13.88
CA ALA A 109 -3.46 -4.96 -14.09
C ALA A 109 -4.80 -4.21 -14.21
N PRO A 110 -5.55 -4.36 -15.32
CA PRO A 110 -6.82 -3.65 -15.48
C PRO A 110 -7.88 -4.15 -14.47
N GLU A 111 -7.79 -5.42 -14.14
CA GLU A 111 -8.61 -6.10 -13.13
C GLU A 111 -7.88 -7.34 -12.61
N LEU A 112 -8.31 -7.87 -11.47
CA LEU A 112 -7.84 -9.16 -10.99
C LEU A 112 -8.59 -10.30 -11.68
N THR A 113 -7.83 -11.25 -12.23
CA THR A 113 -8.34 -12.53 -12.70
C THR A 113 -7.98 -13.64 -11.71
N PRO A 114 -8.64 -14.80 -11.72
CA PRO A 114 -8.24 -15.94 -10.88
C PRO A 114 -6.76 -16.30 -11.03
N SER A 115 -6.23 -16.31 -12.26
CA SER A 115 -4.82 -16.61 -12.53
C SER A 115 -3.87 -15.58 -11.92
N LEU A 116 -4.20 -14.28 -12.01
CA LEU A 116 -3.37 -13.21 -11.41
C LEU A 116 -3.36 -13.30 -9.88
N VAL A 117 -4.51 -13.64 -9.26
CA VAL A 117 -4.56 -13.81 -7.81
C VAL A 117 -3.72 -14.99 -7.34
N GLU A 118 -3.72 -16.12 -8.07
CA GLU A 118 -2.84 -17.27 -7.75
C GLU A 118 -1.36 -16.84 -7.81
N GLN A 119 -0.94 -16.15 -8.87
CA GLN A 119 0.43 -15.64 -9.00
C GLN A 119 0.78 -14.68 -7.85
N LEU A 120 -0.15 -13.80 -7.46
CA LEU A 120 0.06 -12.88 -6.34
C LEU A 120 0.14 -13.62 -5.00
N MET A 121 -0.62 -14.68 -4.80
CA MET A 121 -0.49 -15.53 -3.61
C MET A 121 0.91 -16.18 -3.53
N GLU A 122 1.46 -16.67 -4.65
CA GLU A 122 2.82 -17.20 -4.72
C GLU A 122 3.87 -16.11 -4.40
N ILE A 123 3.70 -14.89 -4.93
CA ILE A 123 4.57 -13.74 -4.64
C ILE A 123 4.50 -13.36 -3.15
N ILE A 124 3.32 -13.38 -2.54
CA ILE A 124 3.14 -13.10 -1.12
C ILE A 124 3.86 -14.16 -0.25
N GLU A 125 3.93 -15.41 -0.67
CA GLU A 125 4.69 -16.42 0.08
C GLU A 125 6.20 -16.11 0.15
N LEU A 126 6.77 -15.36 -0.79
CA LEU A 126 8.17 -14.89 -0.71
C LEU A 126 8.40 -13.90 0.44
N GLN A 127 7.36 -13.33 1.01
CA GLN A 127 7.43 -12.40 2.14
C GLN A 127 7.64 -13.11 3.48
N ALA A 128 7.44 -14.43 3.54
CA ALA A 128 7.49 -15.21 4.77
C ALA A 128 8.85 -15.11 5.47
N GLY A 129 8.86 -14.62 6.70
CA GLY A 129 10.08 -14.46 7.50
C GLY A 129 11.07 -13.44 6.95
N GLN A 130 10.66 -12.51 6.10
CA GLN A 130 11.53 -11.55 5.42
C GLN A 130 11.44 -10.12 5.97
N ALA A 131 10.90 -9.91 7.17
CA ALA A 131 10.96 -8.62 7.84
C ALA A 131 12.43 -8.23 8.08
N SER A 132 12.92 -7.21 7.36
CA SER A 132 14.29 -6.73 7.46
C SER A 132 14.41 -5.35 8.11
N GLU A 133 13.30 -4.64 8.22
CA GLU A 133 13.24 -3.28 8.74
C GLU A 133 12.10 -3.15 9.77
N PRO A 134 12.33 -2.48 10.90
CA PRO A 134 11.38 -2.38 12.01
C PRO A 134 10.29 -1.33 11.74
N TYR A 135 9.32 -1.66 10.89
CA TYR A 135 8.13 -0.82 10.67
C TYR A 135 6.90 -1.71 10.83
N ASP A 136 6.43 -1.85 12.08
CA ASP A 136 5.46 -2.87 12.50
C ASP A 136 4.03 -2.52 12.10
N HIS A 137 3.64 -2.97 10.92
CA HIS A 137 2.27 -2.85 10.42
C HIS A 137 1.28 -3.74 11.17
N TRP A 138 1.74 -4.80 11.83
CA TRP A 138 0.84 -5.70 12.55
C TRP A 138 0.30 -5.05 13.83
N SER A 139 1.18 -4.51 14.65
CA SER A 139 0.79 -3.72 15.82
C SER A 139 0.00 -2.47 15.43
N TYR A 140 0.35 -1.83 14.30
CA TYR A 140 -0.43 -0.72 13.75
C TYR A 140 -1.87 -1.14 13.44
N ALA A 141 -2.07 -2.23 12.71
CA ALA A 141 -3.40 -2.73 12.34
C ALA A 141 -4.23 -3.07 13.59
N TRP A 142 -3.61 -3.73 14.57
CA TRP A 142 -4.27 -4.08 15.82
C TRP A 142 -4.75 -2.85 16.59
N ARG A 143 -3.91 -1.85 16.77
CA ARG A 143 -4.26 -0.60 17.47
C ARG A 143 -5.38 0.14 16.75
N LEU A 144 -5.31 0.22 15.42
CA LEU A 144 -6.33 0.86 14.61
C LEU A 144 -7.70 0.17 14.75
N ALA A 145 -7.74 -1.16 14.68
CA ALA A 145 -8.97 -1.96 14.77
C ALA A 145 -9.57 -1.93 16.18
N THR A 146 -8.76 -1.97 17.23
CA THR A 146 -9.22 -1.95 18.63
C THR A 146 -9.54 -0.55 19.13
N GLY A 147 -9.08 0.50 18.45
CA GLY A 147 -9.23 1.89 18.90
C GLY A 147 -8.32 2.27 20.07
N GLN A 148 -7.27 1.48 20.31
CA GLN A 148 -6.30 1.81 21.37
C GLN A 148 -5.43 3.00 20.96
N GLU A 149 -5.13 3.87 21.92
CA GLU A 149 -4.32 5.06 21.67
C GLU A 149 -2.90 4.69 21.25
N TYR A 150 -2.41 5.46 20.29
CA TYR A 150 -1.04 5.38 19.82
C TYR A 150 -0.09 6.08 20.78
N GLY A 151 1.03 5.44 21.11
CA GLY A 151 2.21 6.16 21.55
C GLY A 151 2.66 7.13 20.45
N GLN A 152 3.37 8.20 20.81
CA GLN A 152 3.69 9.35 19.95
C GLN A 152 4.46 9.04 18.65
N ASP A 153 4.84 7.80 18.39
CA ASP A 153 5.80 7.41 17.35
C ASP A 153 5.19 6.93 16.02
N LEU A 154 3.86 6.85 15.88
CA LEU A 154 3.23 6.35 14.64
C LEU A 154 2.13 7.32 14.17
N ALA A 155 2.31 7.83 12.97
CA ALA A 155 1.43 8.71 12.19
C ALA A 155 0.11 9.14 12.89
N PRO A 156 0.10 10.23 13.68
CA PRO A 156 -1.09 10.70 14.41
C PRO A 156 -2.29 10.95 13.51
N SER A 157 -2.02 11.18 12.23
CA SER A 157 -3.01 11.57 11.23
C SER A 157 -4.08 10.51 10.97
N LEU A 158 -3.72 9.22 10.90
CA LEU A 158 -4.70 8.18 10.53
C LEU A 158 -5.57 7.77 11.72
N SER A 159 -5.03 7.67 12.93
CA SER A 159 -5.83 7.36 14.12
C SER A 159 -6.87 8.45 14.40
N THR A 160 -6.47 9.73 14.27
CA THR A 160 -7.38 10.87 14.38
C THR A 160 -8.45 10.86 13.26
N ALA A 161 -8.05 10.56 12.03
CA ALA A 161 -8.95 10.49 10.90
C ALA A 161 -9.97 9.35 11.05
N VAL A 162 -9.54 8.17 11.52
CA VAL A 162 -10.44 7.03 11.81
C VAL A 162 -11.37 7.35 12.99
N ALA A 163 -10.90 8.06 14.01
CA ALA A 163 -11.77 8.54 15.09
C ALA A 163 -12.90 9.44 14.56
N GLY A 164 -12.63 10.24 13.52
CA GLY A 164 -13.63 11.07 12.85
C GLY A 164 -14.71 10.32 12.07
N LEU A 165 -14.49 9.05 11.70
CA LEU A 165 -15.44 8.26 10.92
C LEU A 165 -16.80 8.10 11.61
N SER A 166 -16.82 8.00 12.94
CA SER A 166 -18.04 7.89 13.73
C SER A 166 -18.96 9.11 13.60
N GLY A 167 -18.42 10.27 13.22
CA GLY A 167 -19.19 11.50 12.96
C GLY A 167 -19.71 11.64 11.53
N TYR A 168 -19.29 10.77 10.61
CA TYR A 168 -19.62 10.93 9.18
C TYR A 168 -21.10 10.64 8.86
N SER A 169 -21.61 9.50 9.32
CA SER A 169 -23.02 9.14 9.20
C SER A 169 -23.37 8.01 10.19
N SER A 170 -24.66 7.85 10.49
CA SER A 170 -25.13 6.79 11.40
C SER A 170 -24.76 5.38 10.91
N VAL A 171 -24.76 5.15 9.61
CA VAL A 171 -24.42 3.85 9.00
C VAL A 171 -22.92 3.57 9.15
N VAL A 172 -22.07 4.55 8.91
CA VAL A 172 -20.61 4.43 9.10
C VAL A 172 -20.29 4.28 10.59
N SER A 173 -20.93 5.06 11.46
CA SER A 173 -20.78 4.95 12.92
C SER A 173 -21.09 3.53 13.42
N ALA A 174 -22.23 2.98 13.02
CA ALA A 174 -22.64 1.62 13.39
C ALA A 174 -21.65 0.54 12.89
N LEU A 175 -21.11 0.72 11.67
CA LEU A 175 -20.09 -0.19 11.14
C LEU A 175 -18.79 -0.09 11.95
N VAL A 176 -18.30 1.10 12.25
CA VAL A 176 -17.08 1.32 13.06
C VAL A 176 -17.24 0.70 14.45
N GLU A 177 -18.39 0.94 15.11
CA GLU A 177 -18.69 0.36 16.42
C GLU A 177 -18.66 -1.18 16.38
N ARG A 178 -19.32 -1.77 15.38
CA ARG A 178 -19.30 -3.23 15.19
C ARG A 178 -17.88 -3.77 15.00
N LEU A 179 -17.05 -3.12 14.18
CA LEU A 179 -15.67 -3.54 13.96
C LEU A 179 -14.86 -3.50 15.25
N ARG A 180 -15.03 -2.44 16.06
CA ARG A 180 -14.36 -2.32 17.37
C ARG A 180 -14.81 -3.39 18.35
N LEU A 181 -16.12 -3.70 18.39
CA LEU A 181 -16.64 -4.76 19.25
C LEU A 181 -16.05 -6.15 18.89
N VAL A 182 -15.95 -6.44 17.58
CA VAL A 182 -15.35 -7.71 17.11
C VAL A 182 -13.87 -7.82 17.48
N CYS A 183 -13.16 -6.71 17.56
CA CYS A 183 -11.72 -6.68 17.88
C CYS A 183 -11.39 -6.38 19.35
N ALA A 184 -12.38 -6.10 20.20
CA ALA A 184 -12.17 -5.56 21.55
C ALA A 184 -11.30 -6.45 22.44
N ASP A 185 -11.51 -7.78 22.38
CA ASP A 185 -10.83 -8.76 23.23
C ASP A 185 -9.63 -9.42 22.54
N VAL A 186 -9.30 -9.00 21.31
CA VAL A 186 -8.14 -9.56 20.59
C VAL A 186 -6.85 -9.07 21.23
N PRO A 187 -5.97 -9.97 21.70
CA PRO A 187 -4.70 -9.56 22.31
C PRO A 187 -3.75 -8.92 21.28
N PRO A 188 -2.82 -8.06 21.71
CA PRO A 188 -1.84 -7.49 20.81
C PRO A 188 -0.97 -8.59 20.18
N PRO A 189 -0.58 -8.42 18.90
CA PRO A 189 0.27 -9.39 18.22
C PRO A 189 1.66 -9.46 18.87
N ARG A 190 2.25 -10.65 18.86
CA ARG A 190 3.55 -10.89 19.48
C ARG A 190 4.71 -10.83 18.51
N GLU A 191 4.47 -11.16 17.25
CA GLU A 191 5.49 -11.31 16.20
C GLU A 191 5.02 -10.68 14.88
N ALA A 192 5.97 -10.13 14.15
CA ALA A 192 5.77 -9.49 12.84
C ALA A 192 6.93 -9.90 11.90
N PRO A 193 7.11 -11.23 11.61
CA PRO A 193 8.32 -11.73 10.96
C PRO A 193 8.29 -11.56 9.44
N ASP A 194 7.14 -11.29 8.84
CA ASP A 194 7.01 -11.22 7.38
C ASP A 194 7.24 -9.80 6.89
N MET A 195 7.82 -9.67 5.69
CA MET A 195 7.72 -8.41 4.95
C MET A 195 6.26 -8.23 4.51
N VAL A 196 5.76 -7.00 4.55
CA VAL A 196 4.43 -6.66 4.02
C VAL A 196 4.52 -5.45 3.11
N HIS A 197 3.76 -5.50 2.00
CA HIS A 197 3.66 -4.40 1.04
C HIS A 197 2.66 -3.34 1.49
N THR A 198 1.57 -3.75 2.11
CA THR A 198 0.45 -2.95 2.67
C THR A 198 -0.51 -2.32 1.66
N ASP A 199 -0.14 -2.20 0.39
CA ASP A 199 -0.98 -1.61 -0.67
C ASP A 199 -0.98 -2.48 -1.94
N LEU A 200 -1.23 -3.78 -1.79
CA LEU A 200 -1.26 -4.72 -2.91
C LEU A 200 -2.63 -4.68 -3.61
N ASN A 201 -2.75 -3.77 -4.55
CA ASN A 201 -3.94 -3.56 -5.37
C ASN A 201 -3.60 -3.63 -6.88
N PRO A 202 -4.60 -3.76 -7.80
CA PRO A 202 -4.34 -3.92 -9.22
C PRO A 202 -3.47 -2.84 -9.85
N SER A 203 -3.53 -1.60 -9.38
CA SER A 203 -2.73 -0.49 -9.94
C SER A 203 -1.24 -0.62 -9.62
N ASN A 204 -0.89 -1.39 -8.59
CA ASN A 204 0.47 -1.65 -8.14
C ASN A 204 1.02 -2.99 -8.65
N VAL A 205 0.26 -3.71 -9.48
CA VAL A 205 0.64 -4.98 -10.09
C VAL A 205 0.83 -4.79 -11.58
N LEU A 206 2.07 -4.84 -12.06
CA LEU A 206 2.37 -4.72 -13.48
C LEU A 206 2.32 -6.08 -14.16
N VAL A 207 1.54 -6.15 -15.25
CA VAL A 207 1.30 -7.37 -16.01
C VAL A 207 1.74 -7.24 -17.46
N ARG A 208 2.23 -8.34 -18.03
CA ARG A 208 2.53 -8.50 -19.44
C ARG A 208 2.17 -9.93 -19.85
N ASP A 209 1.40 -10.06 -20.93
CA ASP A 209 0.95 -11.34 -21.47
C ASP A 209 0.26 -12.25 -20.43
N GLY A 210 -0.52 -11.64 -19.51
CA GLY A 210 -1.25 -12.36 -18.45
C GLY A 210 -0.39 -12.81 -17.26
N ALA A 211 0.89 -12.45 -17.23
CA ALA A 211 1.79 -12.75 -16.13
C ALA A 211 2.10 -11.48 -15.29
N VAL A 212 2.20 -11.64 -13.96
CA VAL A 212 2.74 -10.61 -13.07
C VAL A 212 4.24 -10.51 -13.30
N VAL A 213 4.70 -9.33 -13.76
CA VAL A 213 6.12 -9.09 -14.01
C VAL A 213 6.76 -8.15 -12.98
N ALA A 214 5.95 -7.34 -12.30
CA ALA A 214 6.44 -6.54 -11.18
C ALA A 214 5.30 -6.16 -10.21
N VAL A 215 5.70 -5.95 -8.95
CA VAL A 215 4.91 -5.29 -7.91
C VAL A 215 5.62 -3.99 -7.56
N VAL A 216 4.90 -2.87 -7.67
CA VAL A 216 5.43 -1.51 -7.50
C VAL A 216 4.78 -0.78 -6.33
N ASP A 217 5.25 0.43 -6.02
CA ASP A 217 4.77 1.28 -4.93
C ASP A 217 4.98 0.68 -3.52
N ILE A 218 6.16 0.10 -3.33
CA ILE A 218 6.59 -0.57 -2.09
C ILE A 218 7.12 0.42 -1.01
N GLY A 219 6.88 1.71 -1.16
CA GLY A 219 7.40 2.74 -0.24
C GLY A 219 7.01 2.57 1.22
N ASN A 220 5.84 1.99 1.48
CA ASN A 220 5.34 1.70 2.83
C ASN A 220 5.69 0.31 3.35
N ALA A 221 6.41 -0.51 2.60
CA ALA A 221 6.74 -1.85 3.03
C ALA A 221 7.46 -1.86 4.39
N GLY A 222 7.16 -2.88 5.20
CA GLY A 222 7.70 -3.01 6.54
C GLY A 222 7.59 -4.43 7.07
N SER A 223 7.55 -4.57 8.39
CA SER A 223 7.31 -5.84 9.08
C SER A 223 5.83 -6.02 9.43
N GLY A 224 5.39 -7.27 9.46
CA GLY A 224 4.01 -7.59 9.80
C GLY A 224 3.70 -9.07 9.65
N THR A 225 2.47 -9.34 9.26
CA THR A 225 2.05 -10.64 8.75
C THR A 225 1.66 -10.50 7.29
N ARG A 226 2.12 -11.40 6.41
CA ARG A 226 1.73 -11.40 5.00
C ARG A 226 0.25 -11.60 4.76
N ALA A 227 -0.52 -12.00 5.79
CA ALA A 227 -1.97 -11.98 5.78
C ALA A 227 -2.55 -10.58 5.50
N THR A 228 -1.81 -9.50 5.80
CA THR A 228 -2.17 -8.11 5.46
C THR A 228 -2.35 -7.94 3.96
N ASP A 229 -1.40 -8.43 3.15
CA ASP A 229 -1.46 -8.31 1.70
C ASP A 229 -2.51 -9.25 1.09
N LEU A 230 -2.75 -10.41 1.72
CA LEU A 230 -3.88 -11.26 1.35
C LEU A 230 -5.23 -10.58 1.60
N ILE A 231 -5.40 -9.82 2.70
CA ILE A 231 -6.60 -9.02 2.96
C ILE A 231 -6.77 -7.91 1.91
N ASN A 232 -5.69 -7.26 1.49
CA ASN A 232 -5.75 -6.30 0.39
C ASN A 232 -6.30 -6.96 -0.89
N LEU A 233 -5.84 -8.17 -1.23
CA LEU A 233 -6.38 -8.92 -2.37
C LEU A 233 -7.84 -9.32 -2.16
N VAL A 234 -8.24 -9.80 -0.98
CA VAL A 234 -9.65 -10.08 -0.66
C VAL A 234 -10.51 -8.87 -0.98
N TRP A 235 -10.06 -7.67 -0.58
CA TRP A 235 -10.80 -6.43 -0.80
C TRP A 235 -11.06 -6.12 -2.28
N GLN A 236 -10.22 -6.63 -3.18
CA GLN A 236 -10.34 -6.48 -4.62
C GLN A 236 -11.18 -7.59 -5.29
N THR A 237 -11.63 -8.62 -4.56
CA THR A 237 -12.28 -9.82 -5.11
C THR A 237 -13.79 -9.88 -4.93
N PHE A 238 -14.47 -8.75 -4.62
CA PHE A 238 -15.93 -8.72 -4.40
C PHE A 238 -16.78 -8.78 -5.69
N GLN A 239 -16.23 -9.34 -6.75
CA GLN A 239 -16.91 -9.62 -8.02
C GLN A 239 -17.24 -11.12 -8.10
N ASP A 240 -18.41 -11.47 -8.65
CA ASP A 240 -18.90 -12.85 -8.68
C ASP A 240 -17.92 -13.89 -9.27
N PRO A 241 -17.21 -13.61 -10.38
CA PRO A 241 -16.24 -14.56 -10.92
C PRO A 241 -15.10 -14.94 -9.96
N LEU A 242 -14.86 -14.11 -8.92
CA LEU A 242 -13.75 -14.29 -7.97
C LEU A 242 -14.15 -14.92 -6.63
N ASP A 243 -15.40 -15.38 -6.48
CA ASP A 243 -15.88 -15.99 -5.23
C ASP A 243 -15.06 -17.21 -4.79
N GLY A 244 -14.67 -18.07 -5.72
CA GLY A 244 -13.82 -19.21 -5.43
C GLY A 244 -12.43 -18.81 -4.96
N VAL A 245 -11.86 -17.80 -5.59
CA VAL A 245 -10.56 -17.21 -5.22
C VAL A 245 -10.63 -16.58 -3.85
N ARG A 246 -11.67 -15.80 -3.58
CA ARG A 246 -11.87 -15.16 -2.28
C ARG A 246 -11.94 -16.18 -1.14
N ARG A 247 -12.59 -17.29 -1.33
CA ARG A 247 -12.62 -18.40 -0.34
C ARG A 247 -11.21 -18.94 -0.06
N ARG A 248 -10.38 -19.15 -1.10
CA ARG A 248 -8.99 -19.63 -0.92
C ARG A 248 -8.13 -18.59 -0.18
N LEU A 249 -8.25 -17.32 -0.53
CA LEU A 249 -7.58 -16.23 0.21
C LEU A 249 -7.95 -16.26 1.70
N TRP A 250 -9.23 -16.38 2.03
CA TRP A 250 -9.70 -16.48 3.42
C TRP A 250 -9.14 -17.72 4.13
N THR A 251 -9.15 -18.87 3.48
CA THR A 251 -8.55 -20.09 4.05
C THR A 251 -7.08 -19.87 4.39
N ARG A 252 -6.34 -19.20 3.49
CA ARG A 252 -4.92 -18.90 3.74
C ARG A 252 -4.72 -17.91 4.87
N ILE A 253 -5.51 -16.85 4.92
CA ILE A 253 -5.47 -15.85 5.99
C ILE A 253 -5.72 -16.50 7.34
N LEU A 254 -6.77 -17.32 7.46
CA LEU A 254 -7.11 -18.02 8.70
C LEU A 254 -6.01 -18.99 9.13
N ALA A 255 -5.35 -19.65 8.20
CA ALA A 255 -4.20 -20.51 8.50
C ALA A 255 -2.98 -19.75 9.02
N LEU A 256 -2.79 -18.46 8.64
CA LEU A 256 -1.66 -17.64 9.05
C LEU A 256 -1.88 -16.97 10.41
N VAL A 257 -3.05 -16.40 10.65
CA VAL A 257 -3.30 -15.50 11.79
C VAL A 257 -4.50 -15.91 12.64
N GLY A 258 -5.16 -17.01 12.34
CA GLY A 258 -6.37 -17.42 13.02
C GLY A 258 -7.53 -16.46 12.76
N TRP A 259 -8.63 -16.72 13.47
CA TRP A 259 -9.84 -15.92 13.31
C TRP A 259 -9.69 -14.49 13.87
N GLU A 260 -9.12 -14.37 15.05
CA GLU A 260 -8.91 -13.07 15.73
C GLU A 260 -8.01 -12.14 14.89
N GLY A 261 -6.88 -12.66 14.43
CA GLY A 261 -5.97 -11.90 13.57
C GLY A 261 -6.62 -11.50 12.24
N ALA A 262 -7.38 -12.41 11.63
CA ALA A 262 -8.12 -12.12 10.40
C ALA A 262 -9.18 -11.01 10.60
N ALA A 263 -9.86 -11.00 11.75
CA ALA A 263 -10.84 -9.97 12.10
C ALA A 263 -10.17 -8.59 12.25
N VAL A 264 -9.02 -8.52 12.92
CA VAL A 264 -8.23 -7.29 13.06
C VAL A 264 -7.80 -6.74 11.69
N LEU A 265 -7.22 -7.58 10.83
CA LEU A 265 -6.77 -7.14 9.50
C LEU A 265 -7.94 -6.70 8.62
N ALA A 266 -9.05 -7.42 8.65
CA ALA A 266 -10.25 -7.06 7.91
C ALA A 266 -10.86 -5.75 8.42
N ALA A 267 -10.94 -5.55 9.73
CA ALA A 267 -11.41 -4.31 10.33
C ALA A 267 -10.52 -3.12 9.91
N THR A 268 -9.20 -3.28 9.98
CA THR A 268 -8.23 -2.26 9.55
C THR A 268 -8.44 -1.90 8.07
N GLN A 269 -8.56 -2.91 7.19
CA GLN A 269 -8.81 -2.67 5.76
C GLN A 269 -10.11 -1.88 5.52
N ILE A 270 -11.18 -2.18 6.24
CA ILE A 270 -12.45 -1.47 6.12
C ILE A 270 -12.30 -0.02 6.60
N LEU A 271 -11.67 0.20 7.76
CA LEU A 271 -11.46 1.54 8.33
C LEU A 271 -10.65 2.43 7.40
N VAL A 272 -9.54 1.94 6.85
CA VAL A 272 -8.71 2.66 5.88
C VAL A 272 -9.50 2.92 4.58
N SER A 273 -10.26 1.93 4.10
CA SER A 273 -11.09 2.07 2.90
C SER A 273 -12.26 3.05 3.06
N LEU A 274 -12.68 3.36 4.27
CA LEU A 274 -13.65 4.43 4.56
C LEU A 274 -12.95 5.79 4.68
N GLU A 275 -11.84 5.84 5.41
CA GLU A 275 -11.14 7.10 5.71
C GLU A 275 -10.63 7.80 4.44
N VAL A 276 -9.91 7.08 3.59
CA VAL A 276 -9.27 7.66 2.41
C VAL A 276 -10.27 8.37 1.49
N PRO A 277 -11.36 7.75 1.01
CA PRO A 277 -12.32 8.43 0.16
C PRO A 277 -13.06 9.56 0.88
N ILE A 278 -13.39 9.42 2.17
CA ILE A 278 -14.05 10.50 2.93
C ILE A 278 -13.14 11.73 3.00
N ARG A 279 -11.87 11.54 3.34
CA ARG A 279 -10.88 12.63 3.40
C ARG A 279 -10.65 13.29 2.04
N GLN A 280 -10.77 12.52 0.95
CA GLN A 280 -10.65 13.02 -0.42
C GLN A 280 -11.94 13.61 -1.00
N GLY A 281 -13.04 13.65 -0.23
CA GLY A 281 -14.35 14.11 -0.70
C GLY A 281 -15.04 13.16 -1.70
N ARG A 282 -14.59 11.91 -1.81
CA ARG A 282 -15.17 10.90 -2.70
C ARG A 282 -16.28 10.12 -1.99
N HIS A 283 -17.34 10.85 -1.63
CA HIS A 283 -18.45 10.30 -0.84
C HIS A 283 -19.27 9.26 -1.61
N ASP A 284 -19.23 9.28 -2.93
CA ASP A 284 -19.89 8.35 -3.86
C ASP A 284 -19.48 6.89 -3.66
N VAL A 285 -18.24 6.62 -3.24
CA VAL A 285 -17.72 5.26 -3.04
C VAL A 285 -18.05 4.68 -1.66
N VAL A 286 -18.37 5.51 -0.67
CA VAL A 286 -18.59 5.10 0.74
C VAL A 286 -19.67 4.03 0.89
N PRO A 287 -20.85 4.12 0.22
CA PRO A 287 -21.87 3.07 0.31
C PRO A 287 -21.37 1.68 -0.14
N GLY A 288 -20.52 1.65 -1.17
CA GLY A 288 -19.89 0.42 -1.65
C GLY A 288 -18.92 -0.19 -0.63
N VAL A 289 -18.16 0.64 0.07
CA VAL A 289 -17.27 0.22 1.17
C VAL A 289 -18.10 -0.37 2.32
N VAL A 290 -19.14 0.32 2.76
CA VAL A 290 -20.03 -0.16 3.83
C VAL A 290 -20.64 -1.51 3.47
N LYS A 291 -21.17 -1.66 2.24
CA LYS A 291 -21.73 -2.93 1.75
C LYS A 291 -20.70 -4.08 1.79
N ARG A 292 -19.46 -3.81 1.39
CA ARG A 292 -18.36 -4.80 1.47
C ARG A 292 -18.01 -5.12 2.92
N GLY A 293 -17.93 -4.12 3.78
CA GLY A 293 -17.67 -4.29 5.20
C GLY A 293 -18.67 -5.20 5.91
N HIS A 294 -19.96 -5.15 5.52
CA HIS A 294 -20.98 -6.07 6.04
C HIS A 294 -20.86 -7.51 5.52
N ARG A 295 -20.22 -7.73 4.37
CA ARG A 295 -19.96 -9.05 3.80
C ARG A 295 -18.67 -9.71 4.30
N THR A 296 -17.84 -8.96 4.99
CA THR A 296 -16.64 -9.51 5.61
C THR A 296 -17.04 -10.39 6.79
N PRO A 297 -16.52 -11.63 6.90
CA PRO A 297 -16.90 -12.53 7.98
C PRO A 297 -16.77 -11.86 9.33
N SER A 298 -17.83 -11.85 10.12
CA SER A 298 -17.85 -11.47 11.52
C SER A 298 -18.03 -12.73 12.36
N THR A 299 -17.52 -12.71 13.57
CA THR A 299 -17.73 -13.76 14.57
C THR A 299 -19.22 -13.83 14.92
N SER A 300 -20.02 -14.51 14.16
CA SER A 300 -21.38 -14.92 14.50
C SER A 300 -21.56 -16.40 14.28
#